data_a2646d27b2f8cfc019d7ffc4c8f2140c
#
_entry.id   a2646d27b2f8cfc019d7ffc4c8f2140c
#
_cell.length_a   1.000
_cell.length_b   1.000
_cell.length_c   1.000
_cell.angle_alpha   90.00
_cell.angle_beta   90.00
_cell.angle_gamma   90.00
#
_symmetry.space_group_name_H-M   'P 1'
#
loop_
_entity.id
_entity.type
_entity.pdbx_description
1 polymer ?
#
loop_
_entity_poly.entity_id
_entity_poly.type
_entity_poly.pdbx_seq_one_letter_code
_entity_poly.pdbx_strand_id
1 'polypeptide(L)'
;MKLFSAAQLHEADKVTSEKHGIELIDLMERAGTQIFNWLHHRMQGAQVPIHIFCGIGNNGGDGLVVGRLLIQHGYNVNVYIANFTDKRSKCFLINYSRIKEVNKRWPKLMTSEEDFPVIRPEDIIPTAQDKAAGEYSLVVIPVTDASGRATIT
;
A
#
# COMPACT_ATOMS: atom_id res chain seq x y z
N MET A 1 0.12 -24.29 -6.61
CA MET A 1 0.66 -23.03 -6.12
C MET A 1 1.08 -23.22 -4.66
N LYS A 2 2.32 -22.87 -4.32
CA LYS A 2 2.77 -22.90 -2.91
C LYS A 2 2.41 -21.57 -2.26
N LEU A 3 1.69 -21.63 -1.15
CA LEU A 3 1.40 -20.48 -0.32
C LEU A 3 2.40 -20.45 0.84
N PHE A 4 3.05 -19.32 1.05
CA PHE A 4 3.97 -19.11 2.16
C PHE A 4 3.26 -18.38 3.30
N SER A 5 3.57 -18.75 4.54
CA SER A 5 3.12 -17.99 5.71
C SER A 5 3.85 -16.65 5.80
N ALA A 6 3.28 -15.70 6.55
CA ALA A 6 3.93 -14.41 6.80
C ALA A 6 5.34 -14.58 7.42
N ALA A 7 5.52 -15.56 8.33
CA ALA A 7 6.82 -15.87 8.92
C ALA A 7 7.82 -16.38 7.87
N GLN A 8 7.40 -17.22 6.94
CA GLN A 8 8.24 -17.72 5.85
C GLN A 8 8.64 -16.60 4.88
N LEU A 9 7.72 -15.69 4.56
CA LEU A 9 8.01 -14.52 3.73
C LEU A 9 9.01 -13.59 4.43
N HIS A 10 8.84 -13.33 5.72
CA HIS A 10 9.77 -12.52 6.51
C HIS A 10 11.17 -13.13 6.56
N GLU A 11 11.28 -14.45 6.74
CA GLU A 11 12.56 -15.16 6.71
C GLU A 11 13.20 -15.12 5.31
N ALA A 12 12.42 -15.25 4.25
CA ALA A 12 12.91 -15.12 2.87
C ALA A 12 13.46 -13.72 2.59
N ASP A 13 12.81 -12.66 3.05
CA ASP A 13 13.28 -11.29 2.93
C ASP A 13 14.60 -11.09 3.68
N LYS A 14 14.70 -11.63 4.89
CA LYS A 14 15.93 -11.58 5.70
C LYS A 14 17.10 -12.30 5.01
N VAL A 15 16.88 -13.53 4.54
CA VAL A 15 17.89 -14.31 3.81
C VAL A 15 18.30 -13.59 2.52
N THR A 16 17.36 -12.99 1.80
CA THR A 16 17.64 -12.22 0.59
C THR A 16 18.49 -11.01 0.90
N SER A 17 18.15 -10.28 1.95
CA SER A 17 18.93 -9.13 2.43
C SER A 17 20.36 -9.52 2.79
N GLU A 18 20.54 -10.57 3.57
CA GLU A 18 21.85 -11.08 4.00
C GLU A 18 22.69 -11.59 2.83
N LYS A 19 22.07 -12.35 1.91
CA LYS A 19 22.76 -12.97 0.77
C LYS A 19 23.18 -11.97 -0.30
N HIS A 20 22.39 -10.96 -0.53
CA HIS A 20 22.61 -9.98 -1.59
C HIS A 20 23.09 -8.61 -1.10
N GLY A 21 23.27 -8.45 0.22
CA GLY A 21 23.67 -7.17 0.84
C GLY A 21 22.65 -6.06 0.59
N ILE A 22 21.37 -6.41 0.46
CA ILE A 22 20.27 -5.48 0.18
C ILE A 22 19.54 -5.21 1.49
N GLU A 23 19.47 -3.94 1.89
CA GLU A 23 18.72 -3.53 3.06
C GLU A 23 17.21 -3.79 2.88
N LEU A 24 16.51 -4.12 3.97
CA LEU A 24 15.05 -4.35 3.93
C LEU A 24 14.27 -3.17 3.36
N ILE A 25 14.76 -1.97 3.60
CA ILE A 25 14.14 -0.75 3.05
C ILE A 25 14.23 -0.69 1.53
N ASP A 26 15.30 -1.20 0.93
CA ASP A 26 15.48 -1.25 -0.52
C ASP A 26 14.64 -2.37 -1.14
N LEU A 27 14.49 -3.50 -0.44
CA LEU A 27 13.54 -4.56 -0.86
C LEU A 27 12.11 -4.02 -0.87
N MET A 28 11.72 -3.27 0.14
CA MET A 28 10.41 -2.62 0.22
C MET A 28 10.20 -1.61 -0.92
N GLU A 29 11.21 -0.81 -1.22
CA GLU A 29 11.17 0.13 -2.35
C GLU A 29 10.99 -0.61 -3.68
N ARG A 30 11.68 -1.73 -3.89
CA ARG A 30 11.52 -2.57 -5.10
C ARG A 30 10.13 -3.18 -5.18
N ALA A 31 9.61 -3.74 -4.09
CA ALA A 31 8.27 -4.32 -4.04
C ALA A 31 7.19 -3.28 -4.35
N GLY A 32 7.24 -2.12 -3.69
CA GLY A 32 6.32 -1.01 -3.94
C GLY A 32 6.41 -0.47 -5.37
N THR A 33 7.61 -0.41 -5.93
CA THR A 33 7.81 0.00 -7.33
C THR A 33 7.16 -0.97 -8.31
N GLN A 34 7.20 -2.28 -8.07
CA GLN A 34 6.54 -3.25 -8.92
C GLN A 34 5.01 -3.09 -8.89
N ILE A 35 4.44 -2.86 -7.71
CA ILE A 35 3.01 -2.58 -7.56
C ILE A 35 2.64 -1.28 -8.27
N PHE A 36 3.44 -0.23 -8.09
CA PHE A 36 3.26 1.04 -8.80
C PHE A 36 3.28 0.86 -10.32
N ASN A 37 4.25 0.14 -10.86
CA ASN A 37 4.37 -0.12 -12.30
C ASN A 37 3.13 -0.85 -12.84
N TRP A 38 2.64 -1.84 -12.09
CA TRP A 38 1.42 -2.56 -12.46
C TRP A 38 0.20 -1.63 -12.48
N LEU A 39 0.01 -0.81 -11.44
CA LEU A 39 -1.06 0.18 -11.37
C LEU A 39 -0.94 1.23 -12.47
N HIS A 40 0.26 1.77 -12.67
CA HIS A 40 0.53 2.78 -13.69
C HIS A 40 0.17 2.26 -15.10
N HIS A 41 0.56 1.03 -15.40
CA HIS A 41 0.20 0.40 -16.67
C HIS A 41 -1.31 0.19 -16.80
N ARG A 42 -1.98 -0.26 -15.74
CA ARG A 42 -3.43 -0.48 -15.73
C ARG A 42 -4.23 0.81 -15.81
N MET A 43 -3.81 1.83 -15.12
CA MET A 43 -4.52 3.12 -15.05
C MET A 43 -4.41 3.94 -16.33
N GLN A 44 -3.32 3.83 -17.07
CA GLN A 44 -3.07 4.57 -18.32
C GLN A 44 -3.36 6.08 -18.21
N GLY A 45 -3.00 6.68 -17.08
CA GLY A 45 -3.23 8.11 -16.82
C GLY A 45 -4.64 8.48 -16.38
N ALA A 46 -5.52 7.50 -16.17
CA ALA A 46 -6.87 7.77 -15.64
C ALA A 46 -6.79 8.45 -14.26
N GLN A 47 -7.64 9.47 -14.05
CA GLN A 47 -7.70 10.25 -12.81
C GLN A 47 -8.77 9.74 -11.82
N VAL A 48 -9.01 8.44 -11.83
CA VAL A 48 -9.91 7.81 -10.84
C VAL A 48 -9.31 7.90 -9.44
N PRO A 49 -10.11 8.13 -8.40
CA PRO A 49 -9.62 8.15 -7.02
C PRO A 49 -9.04 6.79 -6.64
N ILE A 50 -7.81 6.79 -6.12
CA ILE A 50 -7.13 5.61 -5.58
C ILE A 50 -7.10 5.75 -4.07
N HIS A 51 -7.66 4.78 -3.35
CA HIS A 51 -7.62 4.74 -1.89
C HIS A 51 -6.66 3.63 -1.44
N ILE A 52 -5.65 4.01 -0.66
CA ILE A 52 -4.65 3.10 -0.11
C ILE A 52 -4.80 3.07 1.39
N PHE A 53 -5.05 1.89 1.94
CA PHE A 53 -5.15 1.66 3.38
C PHE A 53 -3.92 0.90 3.85
N CYS A 54 -3.14 1.51 4.71
CA CYS A 54 -1.88 0.97 5.22
C CYS A 54 -2.02 0.57 6.69
N GLY A 55 -1.50 -0.59 7.05
CA GLY A 55 -1.16 -0.90 8.44
C GLY A 55 0.12 -0.17 8.85
N ILE A 56 0.61 -0.46 10.04
CA ILE A 56 1.81 0.17 10.61
C ILE A 56 3.06 -0.72 10.59
N GLY A 57 2.95 -1.91 9.99
CA GLY A 57 4.04 -2.86 9.78
C GLY A 57 4.68 -2.73 8.39
N ASN A 58 5.46 -3.73 8.00
CA ASN A 58 6.18 -3.74 6.72
C ASN A 58 5.23 -3.69 5.51
N ASN A 59 4.12 -4.43 5.54
CA ASN A 59 3.13 -4.38 4.47
C ASN A 59 2.51 -2.98 4.30
N GLY A 60 2.26 -2.27 5.42
CA GLY A 60 1.86 -0.86 5.36
C GLY A 60 2.95 0.03 4.78
N GLY A 61 4.22 -0.28 5.05
CA GLY A 61 5.37 0.37 4.42
C GLY A 61 5.36 0.25 2.90
N ASP A 62 5.06 -0.94 2.36
CA ASP A 62 4.89 -1.15 0.90
C ASP A 62 3.79 -0.23 0.34
N GLY A 63 2.65 -0.14 1.05
CA GLY A 63 1.56 0.77 0.69
C GLY A 63 1.97 2.25 0.67
N LEU A 64 2.81 2.67 1.61
CA LEU A 64 3.35 4.04 1.64
C LEU A 64 4.29 4.32 0.45
N VAL A 65 5.11 3.33 0.05
CA VAL A 65 5.94 3.44 -1.16
C VAL A 65 5.05 3.63 -2.39
N VAL A 66 4.05 2.79 -2.56
CA VAL A 66 3.09 2.88 -3.68
C VAL A 66 2.39 4.24 -3.68
N GLY A 67 1.87 4.67 -2.53
CA GLY A 67 1.20 5.97 -2.39
C GLY A 67 2.11 7.14 -2.77
N ARG A 68 3.35 7.13 -2.31
CA ARG A 68 4.35 8.15 -2.64
C ARG A 68 4.63 8.20 -4.14
N LEU A 69 4.86 7.06 -4.78
CA LEU A 69 5.14 6.99 -6.22
C LEU A 69 3.95 7.46 -7.04
N LEU A 70 2.73 7.07 -6.68
CA LEU A 70 1.51 7.53 -7.34
C LEU A 70 1.31 9.05 -7.19
N ILE A 71 1.53 9.60 -6.01
CA ILE A 71 1.47 11.06 -5.77
C ILE A 71 2.50 11.79 -6.65
N GLN A 72 3.74 11.31 -6.69
CA GLN A 72 4.81 11.90 -7.50
C GLN A 72 4.51 11.88 -9.00
N HIS A 73 3.71 10.92 -9.47
CA HIS A 73 3.28 10.81 -10.85
C HIS A 73 1.93 11.47 -11.16
N GLY A 74 1.39 12.24 -10.23
CA GLY A 74 0.20 13.06 -10.44
C GLY A 74 -1.13 12.33 -10.41
N TYR A 75 -1.18 11.11 -9.84
CA TYR A 75 -2.44 10.39 -9.66
C TYR A 75 -3.28 10.98 -8.51
N ASN A 76 -4.60 10.79 -8.58
CA ASN A 76 -5.52 11.19 -7.53
C ASN A 76 -5.54 10.11 -6.42
N VAL A 77 -4.72 10.31 -5.39
CA VAL A 77 -4.44 9.31 -4.36
C VAL A 77 -4.84 9.80 -2.98
N ASN A 78 -5.48 8.93 -2.23
CA ASN A 78 -5.81 9.11 -0.83
C ASN A 78 -5.13 8.00 -0.03
N VAL A 79 -4.30 8.36 0.95
CA VAL A 79 -3.53 7.39 1.74
C VAL A 79 -3.95 7.46 3.20
N TYR A 80 -4.34 6.32 3.75
CA TYR A 80 -4.81 6.19 5.12
C TYR A 80 -3.94 5.18 5.89
N ILE A 81 -3.72 5.45 7.16
CA ILE A 81 -3.01 4.54 8.07
C ILE A 81 -3.97 4.10 9.17
N ALA A 82 -4.22 2.80 9.26
CA ALA A 82 -4.94 2.18 10.36
C ALA A 82 -4.02 2.13 11.59
N ASN A 83 -4.21 3.09 12.49
CA ASN A 83 -3.32 3.34 13.63
C ASN A 83 -3.94 2.83 14.94
N PHE A 84 -4.20 1.52 15.02
CA PHE A 84 -4.87 0.90 16.18
C PHE A 84 -3.91 0.24 17.18
N THR A 85 -2.61 0.22 16.89
CA THR A 85 -1.57 -0.32 17.77
C THR A 85 -0.32 0.56 17.74
N ASP A 86 0.64 0.33 18.67
CA ASP A 86 1.85 1.14 18.80
C ASP A 86 3.10 0.50 18.16
N LYS A 87 3.01 -0.74 17.69
CA LYS A 87 4.15 -1.48 17.14
C LYS A 87 4.38 -1.13 15.66
N ARG A 88 5.12 -0.07 15.41
CA ARG A 88 5.51 0.34 14.05
C ARG A 88 6.82 -0.29 13.63
N SER A 89 6.90 -0.80 12.41
CA SER A 89 8.19 -1.27 11.86
C SER A 89 9.10 -0.09 11.51
N LYS A 90 10.41 -0.32 11.55
CA LYS A 90 11.41 0.68 11.15
C LYS A 90 11.21 1.14 9.71
N CYS A 91 10.97 0.19 8.80
CA CYS A 91 10.75 0.49 7.37
C CYS A 91 9.47 1.28 7.14
N PHE A 92 8.41 1.01 7.91
CA PHE A 92 7.20 1.84 7.89
C PHE A 92 7.50 3.29 8.27
N LEU A 93 8.23 3.52 9.38
CA LEU A 93 8.56 4.87 9.84
C LEU A 93 9.40 5.65 8.83
N ILE A 94 10.36 5.00 8.18
CA ILE A 94 11.17 5.61 7.11
C ILE A 94 10.27 6.04 5.94
N ASN A 95 9.39 5.16 5.49
CA ASN A 95 8.50 5.47 4.37
C ASN A 95 7.40 6.48 4.74
N TYR A 96 6.99 6.51 6.00
CA TYR A 96 6.12 7.56 6.51
C TYR A 96 6.78 8.95 6.38
N SER A 97 8.05 9.09 6.76
CA SER A 97 8.80 10.33 6.56
C SER A 97 8.92 10.69 5.08
N ARG A 98 9.26 9.72 4.23
CA ARG A 98 9.43 9.94 2.79
C ARG A 98 8.15 10.45 2.10
N ILE A 99 6.98 9.88 2.43
CA ILE A 99 5.72 10.36 1.84
C ILE A 99 5.33 11.73 2.37
N LYS A 100 5.62 12.05 3.63
CA LYS A 100 5.39 13.37 4.21
C LYS A 100 6.24 14.47 3.57
N GLU A 101 7.43 14.16 3.11
CA GLU A 101 8.28 15.10 2.35
C GLU A 101 7.66 15.46 1.00
N VAL A 102 7.01 14.51 0.35
CA VAL A 102 6.37 14.69 -0.96
C VAL A 102 5.01 15.38 -0.83
N ASN A 103 4.25 15.06 0.21
CA ASN A 103 2.89 15.58 0.38
C ASN A 103 2.54 15.73 1.86
N LYS A 104 2.29 16.96 2.30
CA LYS A 104 1.96 17.25 3.71
C LYS A 104 0.56 16.76 4.11
N ARG A 105 -0.37 16.62 3.18
CA ARG A 105 -1.74 16.17 3.46
C ARG A 105 -1.80 14.69 3.76
N TRP A 106 -1.04 13.89 3.05
CA TRP A 106 -1.06 12.43 3.16
C TRP A 106 0.18 11.90 3.89
N PRO A 107 0.11 10.75 4.55
CA PRO A 107 -1.09 9.95 4.86
C PRO A 107 -1.90 10.56 6.01
N LYS A 108 -3.19 10.19 6.10
CA LYS A 108 -4.05 10.46 7.25
C LYS A 108 -4.05 9.27 8.20
N LEU A 109 -3.97 9.55 9.49
CA LEU A 109 -4.12 8.53 10.55
C LEU A 109 -5.60 8.29 10.81
N MET A 110 -5.99 7.03 10.88
CA MET A 110 -7.32 6.58 11.31
C MET A 110 -7.17 5.90 12.68
N THR A 111 -7.86 6.40 13.67
CA THR A 111 -7.82 5.91 15.06
C THR A 111 -9.15 5.34 15.51
N SER A 112 -10.21 5.58 14.75
CA SER A 112 -11.56 5.08 15.01
C SER A 112 -12.26 4.69 13.70
N GLU A 113 -13.36 3.97 13.79
CA GLU A 113 -14.17 3.60 12.63
C GLU A 113 -14.72 4.83 11.89
N GLU A 114 -14.96 5.92 12.60
CA GLU A 114 -15.49 7.16 12.03
C GLU A 114 -14.48 7.86 11.09
N ASP A 115 -13.19 7.56 11.24
CA ASP A 115 -12.13 8.11 10.40
C ASP A 115 -12.07 7.48 9.00
N PHE A 116 -12.77 6.35 8.78
CA PHE A 116 -12.79 5.68 7.48
C PHE A 116 -13.57 6.51 6.46
N PRO A 117 -13.04 6.68 5.26
CA PRO A 117 -13.76 7.38 4.21
C PRO A 117 -14.99 6.59 3.78
N VAL A 118 -16.07 7.28 3.52
CA VAL A 118 -17.24 6.67 2.86
C VAL A 118 -16.95 6.55 1.37
N ILE A 119 -16.73 5.34 0.90
CA ILE A 119 -16.52 5.03 -0.51
C ILE A 119 -17.84 4.46 -1.04
N ARG A 120 -18.48 5.17 -1.94
CA ARG A 120 -19.74 4.75 -2.55
C ARG A 120 -19.50 4.08 -3.89
N PRO A 121 -20.35 3.13 -4.32
CA PRO A 121 -20.20 2.49 -5.63
C PRO A 121 -20.11 3.48 -6.79
N GLU A 122 -20.83 4.60 -6.73
CA GLU A 122 -20.79 5.65 -7.74
C GLU A 122 -19.49 6.45 -7.76
N ASP A 123 -18.68 6.40 -6.71
CA ASP A 123 -17.38 7.04 -6.63
C ASP A 123 -16.28 6.18 -7.30
N ILE A 124 -16.61 4.93 -7.64
CA ILE A 124 -15.72 4.00 -8.31
C ILE A 124 -15.91 4.14 -9.83
N ILE A 125 -14.97 4.78 -10.48
CA ILE A 125 -14.98 4.94 -11.93
C ILE A 125 -14.13 3.83 -12.56
N PRO A 126 -14.74 2.90 -13.31
CA PRO A 126 -13.98 1.82 -13.93
C PRO A 126 -13.04 2.34 -15.02
N THR A 127 -11.85 1.77 -15.10
CA THR A 127 -10.93 2.00 -16.23
C THR A 127 -11.55 1.45 -17.53
N ALA A 128 -10.96 1.83 -18.67
CA ALA A 128 -11.40 1.27 -19.96
C ALA A 128 -11.27 -0.27 -20.01
N GLN A 129 -10.24 -0.82 -19.36
CA GLN A 129 -10.03 -2.27 -19.26
C GLN A 129 -11.06 -2.93 -18.34
N ASP A 130 -11.42 -2.29 -17.23
CA ASP A 130 -12.44 -2.79 -16.30
C ASP A 130 -13.81 -2.80 -16.97
N LYS A 131 -14.14 -1.77 -17.77
CA LYS A 131 -15.38 -1.72 -18.56
C LYS A 131 -15.45 -2.86 -19.58
N ALA A 132 -14.34 -3.18 -20.24
CA ALA A 132 -14.26 -4.26 -21.22
C ALA A 132 -14.37 -5.64 -20.55
N ALA A 133 -13.86 -5.80 -19.33
CA ALA A 133 -13.94 -7.05 -18.55
C ALA A 133 -15.22 -7.16 -17.72
N GLY A 134 -16.02 -6.11 -17.59
CA GLY A 134 -17.16 -6.05 -16.69
C GLY A 134 -16.78 -6.03 -15.21
N GLU A 135 -15.55 -5.68 -14.90
CA GLU A 135 -14.97 -5.66 -13.55
C GLU A 135 -14.65 -4.24 -13.08
N TYR A 136 -14.75 -4.02 -11.77
CA TYR A 136 -14.31 -2.78 -11.12
C TYR A 136 -13.03 -3.02 -10.35
N SER A 137 -12.03 -2.18 -10.56
CA SER A 137 -10.77 -2.28 -9.82
C SER A 137 -10.85 -1.54 -8.50
N LEU A 138 -11.01 -2.29 -7.42
CA LEU A 138 -10.74 -1.82 -6.07
C LEU A 138 -9.36 -2.35 -5.68
N VAL A 139 -8.37 -1.48 -5.54
CA VAL A 139 -7.08 -1.87 -5.00
C VAL A 139 -7.13 -1.72 -3.49
N VAL A 140 -7.32 -2.84 -2.81
CA VAL A 140 -7.20 -2.91 -1.36
C VAL A 140 -5.81 -3.47 -1.05
N ILE A 141 -4.95 -2.64 -0.47
CA ILE A 141 -3.71 -3.14 0.14
C ILE A 141 -4.10 -3.64 1.52
N PRO A 142 -4.02 -4.96 1.78
CA PRO A 142 -4.54 -5.51 3.02
C PRO A 142 -3.80 -4.94 4.22
N VAL A 143 -4.56 -4.51 5.22
CA VAL A 143 -4.05 -4.18 6.54
C VAL A 143 -3.87 -5.48 7.29
N THR A 144 -2.64 -5.88 7.56
CA THR A 144 -2.37 -7.03 8.41
C THR A 144 -2.34 -6.60 9.88
N ASP A 145 -2.97 -7.39 10.73
CA ASP A 145 -2.85 -7.25 12.19
C ASP A 145 -1.43 -7.62 12.67
N ALA A 146 -1.17 -7.47 13.94
CA ALA A 146 0.13 -7.81 14.55
C ALA A 146 0.50 -9.30 14.42
N SER A 147 -0.44 -10.17 14.03
CA SER A 147 -0.23 -11.61 13.77
C SER A 147 0.01 -11.92 12.28
N GLY A 148 -0.01 -10.91 11.42
CA GLY A 148 0.12 -11.08 9.97
C GLY A 148 -1.15 -11.56 9.27
N ARG A 149 -2.31 -11.51 9.93
CA ARG A 149 -3.60 -11.81 9.32
C ARG A 149 -4.19 -10.59 8.64
N ALA A 150 -4.52 -10.72 7.37
CA ALA A 150 -5.37 -9.74 6.70
C ALA A 150 -6.79 -9.90 7.20
N THR A 151 -7.32 -8.89 7.87
CA THR A 151 -8.74 -8.84 8.22
C THR A 151 -9.43 -8.00 7.16
N ILE A 152 -10.13 -8.67 6.26
CA ILE A 152 -11.12 -8.02 5.39
C ILE A 152 -12.44 -8.15 6.15
N THR A 153 -12.90 -7.08 6.71
CA THR A 153 -14.28 -6.98 7.17
C THR A 153 -15.15 -6.43 6.07
#